data_17c999fac62791d9277037aea3bde588
#
_entry.id   17c999fac62791d9277037aea3bde588
#
_cell.length_a   1.000
_cell.length_b   1.000
_cell.length_c   1.000
_cell.angle_alpha   90.00
_cell.angle_beta   90.00
_cell.angle_gamma   90.00
#
_symmetry.space_group_name_H-M   'P 1'
#
loop_
_entity.id
_entity.type
_entity.pdbx_description
1 polymer ?
#
loop_
_entity_poly.entity_id
_entity_poly.type
_entity_poly.pdbx_seq_one_letter_code
_entity_poly.pdbx_strand_id
1 'polypeptide(L)'
;HAKSPYIDQCFREFGVRGSVYINSQLPSSSGLGSSAAVTVATLAAINDEFGMGRSRDQIAELAWKIEKKVQKGRASATDTTVSTFGGMFLIRGGTRKRLAPQNYHLVVGNSQISHSTSRMVEKVAELKQKHPAIINPVLDSIEAIVLDAMKHLDEPAYLGRLMDMNHCLLETLGVGHPQLSRLVLAARSTGAFGAKITGAGGGGCMVALASKNIRARIAGAIEVFDGRAIITCLDTEGLRKERDA
;
A
#
# COMPACT_ATOMS: atom_id res chain seq x y z
N HIS A 1 -26.68 -4.10 4.75
CA HIS A 1 -25.87 -4.29 3.54
C HIS A 1 -25.12 -2.99 3.26
N ALA A 2 -23.80 -2.95 3.49
CA ALA A 2 -22.99 -1.81 3.10
C ALA A 2 -22.85 -1.78 1.57
N LYS A 3 -23.26 -0.70 0.92
CA LYS A 3 -23.04 -0.50 -0.52
C LYS A 3 -21.59 -0.12 -0.76
N SER A 4 -20.88 -0.91 -1.56
CA SER A 4 -19.52 -0.61 -1.99
C SER A 4 -19.48 -0.48 -3.51
N PRO A 5 -19.07 0.67 -4.06
CA PRO A 5 -19.01 0.86 -5.51
C PRO A 5 -18.04 -0.11 -6.20
N TYR A 6 -17.03 -0.59 -5.48
CA TYR A 6 -16.09 -1.60 -5.96
C TYR A 6 -16.77 -2.96 -6.14
N ILE A 7 -17.53 -3.42 -5.12
CA ILE A 7 -18.24 -4.69 -5.15
C ILE A 7 -19.34 -4.67 -6.21
N ASP A 8 -20.14 -3.61 -6.25
CA ASP A 8 -21.18 -3.44 -7.26
C ASP A 8 -20.60 -3.52 -8.68
N GLN A 9 -19.42 -2.94 -8.90
CA GLN A 9 -18.76 -2.98 -10.19
C GLN A 9 -18.20 -4.39 -10.52
N CYS A 10 -17.75 -5.18 -9.53
CA CYS A 10 -17.34 -6.57 -9.74
C CYS A 10 -18.50 -7.42 -10.27
N PHE A 11 -19.67 -7.32 -9.66
CA PHE A 11 -20.86 -8.05 -10.13
C PHE A 11 -21.29 -7.63 -11.54
N ARG A 12 -21.21 -6.33 -11.85
CA ARG A 12 -21.53 -5.82 -13.20
C ARG A 12 -20.57 -6.32 -14.27
N GLU A 13 -19.28 -6.44 -13.94
CA GLU A 13 -18.23 -6.88 -14.86
C GLU A 13 -18.45 -8.33 -15.31
N PHE A 14 -18.95 -9.19 -14.43
CA PHE A 14 -19.29 -10.56 -14.74
C PHE A 14 -20.75 -10.75 -15.20
N GLY A 15 -21.60 -9.71 -15.17
CA GLY A 15 -23.01 -9.80 -15.56
C GLY A 15 -23.85 -10.67 -14.61
N VAL A 16 -23.40 -10.89 -13.39
CA VAL A 16 -24.05 -11.75 -12.39
C VAL A 16 -24.64 -10.92 -11.24
N ARG A 17 -25.51 -11.56 -10.45
CA ARG A 17 -26.09 -10.99 -9.22
C ARG A 17 -25.81 -11.90 -8.05
N GLY A 18 -25.56 -11.30 -6.88
CA GLY A 18 -25.29 -12.06 -5.66
C GLY A 18 -24.95 -11.13 -4.51
N SER A 19 -24.49 -11.74 -3.42
CA SER A 19 -23.95 -11.04 -2.26
C SER A 19 -22.62 -11.68 -1.87
N VAL A 20 -21.71 -10.87 -1.32
CA VAL A 20 -20.45 -11.33 -0.75
C VAL A 20 -20.40 -10.96 0.72
N TYR A 21 -19.87 -11.85 1.53
CA TYR A 21 -19.52 -11.57 2.90
C TYR A 21 -18.01 -11.24 2.95
N ILE A 22 -17.67 -10.12 3.56
CA ILE A 22 -16.26 -9.69 3.67
C ILE A 22 -15.89 -9.61 5.14
N ASN A 23 -14.88 -10.39 5.51
CA ASN A 23 -14.19 -10.27 6.81
C ASN A 23 -12.82 -9.63 6.54
N SER A 24 -12.58 -8.44 7.09
CA SER A 24 -11.35 -7.70 6.86
C SER A 24 -10.72 -7.26 8.19
N GLN A 25 -9.45 -7.58 8.34
CA GLN A 25 -8.61 -7.07 9.44
C GLN A 25 -7.94 -5.73 9.07
N LEU A 26 -8.00 -5.33 7.79
CA LEU A 26 -7.42 -4.08 7.32
C LEU A 26 -8.31 -2.89 7.71
N PRO A 27 -7.73 -1.82 8.29
CA PRO A 27 -8.47 -0.59 8.51
C PRO A 27 -8.91 0.03 7.18
N SER A 28 -10.16 0.49 7.10
CA SER A 28 -10.67 1.18 5.92
C SER A 28 -9.93 2.50 5.71
N SER A 29 -9.69 2.88 4.45
CA SER A 29 -9.06 4.16 4.06
C SER A 29 -7.71 4.42 4.73
N SER A 30 -6.91 3.38 4.96
CA SER A 30 -5.65 3.44 5.68
C SER A 30 -4.40 3.57 4.78
N GLY A 31 -4.55 3.56 3.46
CA GLY A 31 -3.42 3.55 2.52
C GLY A 31 -2.71 2.19 2.42
N LEU A 32 -3.36 1.10 2.88
CA LEU A 32 -2.86 -0.28 2.79
C LEU A 32 -3.47 -1.06 1.62
N GLY A 33 -4.01 -0.40 0.61
CA GLY A 33 -4.59 -1.07 -0.55
C GLY A 33 -5.90 -1.84 -0.25
N SER A 34 -6.64 -1.48 0.82
CA SER A 34 -7.86 -2.20 1.24
C SER A 34 -8.92 -2.29 0.13
N SER A 35 -9.11 -1.25 -0.69
CA SER A 35 -10.06 -1.29 -1.81
C SER A 35 -9.64 -2.30 -2.87
N ALA A 36 -8.37 -2.32 -3.22
CA ALA A 36 -7.82 -3.27 -4.18
C ALA A 36 -7.92 -4.72 -3.67
N ALA A 37 -7.60 -4.96 -2.40
CA ALA A 37 -7.73 -6.27 -1.78
C ALA A 37 -9.18 -6.79 -1.83
N VAL A 38 -10.15 -5.94 -1.48
CA VAL A 38 -11.60 -6.27 -1.56
C VAL A 38 -12.01 -6.52 -3.01
N THR A 39 -11.58 -5.69 -3.96
CA THR A 39 -11.92 -5.85 -5.38
C THR A 39 -11.36 -7.15 -5.93
N VAL A 40 -10.09 -7.46 -5.67
CA VAL A 40 -9.42 -8.69 -6.12
C VAL A 40 -10.09 -9.92 -5.51
N ALA A 41 -10.35 -9.93 -4.19
CA ALA A 41 -11.00 -11.04 -3.50
C ALA A 41 -12.43 -11.26 -4.00
N THR A 42 -13.20 -10.18 -4.22
CA THR A 42 -14.57 -10.27 -4.76
C THR A 42 -14.59 -10.83 -6.18
N LEU A 43 -13.70 -10.35 -7.06
CA LEU A 43 -13.61 -10.89 -8.42
C LEU A 43 -13.22 -12.36 -8.43
N ALA A 44 -12.28 -12.76 -7.57
CA ALA A 44 -11.87 -14.16 -7.47
C ALA A 44 -13.00 -15.05 -6.92
N ALA A 45 -13.74 -14.60 -5.92
CA ALA A 45 -14.89 -15.35 -5.39
C ALA A 45 -15.97 -15.53 -6.45
N ILE A 46 -16.32 -14.49 -7.21
CA ILE A 46 -17.27 -14.57 -8.31
C ILE A 46 -16.75 -15.51 -9.41
N ASN A 47 -15.47 -15.39 -9.75
CA ASN A 47 -14.83 -16.25 -10.76
C ASN A 47 -14.88 -17.73 -10.39
N ASP A 48 -14.65 -18.05 -9.12
CA ASP A 48 -14.71 -19.43 -8.60
C ASP A 48 -16.16 -19.94 -8.54
N GLU A 49 -17.07 -19.16 -7.95
CA GLU A 49 -18.50 -19.53 -7.75
C GLU A 49 -19.23 -19.79 -9.07
N PHE A 50 -18.99 -18.96 -10.08
CA PHE A 50 -19.67 -19.06 -11.38
C PHE A 50 -18.84 -19.77 -12.45
N GLY A 51 -17.69 -20.36 -12.12
CA GLY A 51 -16.85 -21.10 -13.05
C GLY A 51 -16.37 -20.28 -14.25
N MET A 52 -16.07 -18.99 -14.07
CA MET A 52 -15.74 -18.06 -15.17
C MET A 52 -14.37 -18.31 -15.81
N GLY A 53 -13.50 -19.11 -15.20
CA GLY A 53 -12.21 -19.54 -15.75
C GLY A 53 -11.16 -18.43 -15.93
N ARG A 54 -11.27 -17.29 -15.25
CA ARG A 54 -10.32 -16.20 -15.35
C ARG A 54 -9.01 -16.52 -14.63
N SER A 55 -7.89 -16.25 -15.28
CA SER A 55 -6.57 -16.37 -14.68
C SER A 55 -6.29 -15.25 -13.66
N ARG A 56 -5.26 -15.44 -12.82
CA ARG A 56 -4.79 -14.38 -11.89
C ARG A 56 -4.45 -13.08 -12.61
N ASP A 57 -3.84 -13.12 -13.80
CA ASP A 57 -3.53 -11.95 -14.60
C ASP A 57 -4.79 -11.21 -15.04
N GLN A 58 -5.80 -11.95 -15.49
CA GLN A 58 -7.10 -11.38 -15.86
C GLN A 58 -7.83 -10.77 -14.65
N ILE A 59 -7.76 -11.40 -13.47
CA ILE A 59 -8.32 -10.84 -12.23
C ILE A 59 -7.60 -9.55 -11.85
N ALA A 60 -6.26 -9.51 -11.90
CA ALA A 60 -5.50 -8.29 -11.59
C ALA A 60 -5.82 -7.14 -12.54
N GLU A 61 -5.97 -7.42 -13.85
CA GLU A 61 -6.33 -6.45 -14.86
C GLU A 61 -7.77 -5.91 -14.66
N LEU A 62 -8.72 -6.81 -14.42
CA LEU A 62 -10.10 -6.42 -14.12
C LEU A 62 -10.19 -5.58 -12.84
N ALA A 63 -9.50 -5.97 -11.78
CA ALA A 63 -9.44 -5.23 -10.53
C ALA A 63 -8.89 -3.80 -10.76
N TRP A 64 -7.81 -3.66 -11.52
CA TRP A 64 -7.29 -2.34 -11.86
C TRP A 64 -8.26 -1.50 -12.69
N LYS A 65 -8.94 -2.09 -13.68
CA LYS A 65 -9.97 -1.40 -14.46
C LYS A 65 -11.12 -0.89 -13.58
N ILE A 66 -11.56 -1.69 -12.61
CA ILE A 66 -12.59 -1.31 -11.65
C ILE A 66 -12.11 -0.18 -10.73
N GLU A 67 -10.91 -0.33 -10.14
CA GLU A 67 -10.30 0.72 -9.32
C GLU A 67 -10.22 2.04 -10.10
N LYS A 68 -9.70 2.00 -11.32
CA LYS A 68 -9.57 3.17 -12.19
C LYS A 68 -10.93 3.82 -12.50
N LYS A 69 -11.97 3.00 -12.74
CA LYS A 69 -13.32 3.50 -13.00
C LYS A 69 -13.94 4.16 -11.76
N VAL A 70 -13.84 3.52 -10.60
CA VAL A 70 -14.38 4.05 -9.33
C VAL A 70 -13.63 5.31 -8.89
N GLN A 71 -12.30 5.34 -9.06
CA GLN A 71 -11.45 6.47 -8.70
C GLN A 71 -11.27 7.51 -9.83
N LYS A 72 -12.14 7.51 -10.84
CA LYS A 72 -12.16 8.48 -11.93
C LYS A 72 -10.79 8.63 -12.63
N GLY A 73 -10.15 7.51 -12.92
CA GLY A 73 -8.88 7.47 -13.66
C GLY A 73 -7.59 7.54 -12.81
N ARG A 74 -7.69 7.73 -11.50
CA ARG A 74 -6.55 8.03 -10.60
C ARG A 74 -5.97 6.80 -9.88
N ALA A 75 -6.34 5.57 -10.26
CA ALA A 75 -5.80 4.36 -9.66
C ALA A 75 -4.54 3.86 -10.39
N SER A 76 -3.49 3.56 -9.63
CA SER A 76 -2.33 2.82 -10.13
C SER A 76 -2.61 1.30 -10.12
N ALA A 77 -1.85 0.54 -10.90
CA ALA A 77 -1.93 -0.92 -10.88
C ALA A 77 -1.21 -1.57 -9.67
N THR A 78 -0.60 -0.78 -8.79
CA THR A 78 0.28 -1.26 -7.73
C THR A 78 -0.48 -2.16 -6.75
N ASP A 79 -1.54 -1.63 -6.15
CA ASP A 79 -2.26 -2.31 -5.08
C ASP A 79 -2.98 -3.56 -5.58
N THR A 80 -3.56 -3.52 -6.79
CA THR A 80 -4.21 -4.69 -7.40
C THR A 80 -3.19 -5.76 -7.80
N THR A 81 -2.00 -5.36 -8.26
CA THR A 81 -0.91 -6.30 -8.56
C THR A 81 -0.45 -7.03 -7.30
N VAL A 82 -0.10 -6.31 -6.23
CA VAL A 82 0.41 -6.95 -5.01
C VAL A 82 -0.67 -7.74 -4.29
N SER A 83 -1.93 -7.30 -4.31
CA SER A 83 -3.06 -8.06 -3.75
C SER A 83 -3.29 -9.38 -4.50
N THR A 84 -3.06 -9.40 -5.82
CA THR A 84 -3.28 -10.60 -6.62
C THR A 84 -2.10 -11.58 -6.53
N PHE A 85 -0.87 -11.09 -6.59
CA PHE A 85 0.31 -11.95 -6.76
C PHE A 85 1.13 -12.13 -5.49
N GLY A 86 0.92 -11.32 -4.46
CA GLY A 86 1.82 -11.23 -3.30
C GLY A 86 3.24 -10.81 -3.69
N GLY A 87 4.13 -10.72 -2.70
CA GLY A 87 5.53 -10.40 -2.92
C GLY A 87 5.79 -8.91 -3.19
N MET A 88 6.92 -8.64 -3.83
CA MET A 88 7.38 -7.30 -4.16
C MET A 88 7.46 -7.09 -5.66
N PHE A 89 7.08 -5.91 -6.11
CA PHE A 89 7.13 -5.53 -7.52
C PHE A 89 7.74 -4.16 -7.71
N LEU A 90 8.56 -4.03 -8.73
CA LEU A 90 8.86 -2.75 -9.35
C LEU A 90 7.80 -2.48 -10.42
N ILE A 91 7.10 -1.36 -10.27
CA ILE A 91 6.09 -0.91 -11.24
C ILE A 91 6.55 0.42 -11.82
N ARG A 92 6.78 0.46 -13.13
CA ARG A 92 7.26 1.64 -13.85
C ARG A 92 6.70 1.66 -15.27
N GLY A 93 6.14 2.79 -15.69
CA GLY A 93 5.66 2.98 -17.06
C GLY A 93 4.65 1.92 -17.54
N GLY A 94 3.79 1.41 -16.65
CA GLY A 94 2.81 0.36 -16.97
C GLY A 94 3.39 -1.07 -16.98
N THR A 95 4.71 -1.23 -16.82
CA THR A 95 5.35 -2.53 -16.66
C THR A 95 5.44 -2.94 -15.19
N ARG A 96 5.39 -4.24 -14.92
CA ARG A 96 5.60 -4.81 -13.59
C ARG A 96 6.71 -5.86 -13.63
N LYS A 97 7.70 -5.73 -12.76
CA LYS A 97 8.77 -6.71 -12.58
C LYS A 97 8.70 -7.25 -11.16
N ARG A 98 8.50 -8.56 -11.02
CA ARG A 98 8.56 -9.22 -9.70
C ARG A 98 10.01 -9.22 -9.22
N LEU A 99 10.21 -8.87 -7.97
CA LEU A 99 11.51 -8.88 -7.31
C LEU A 99 11.72 -10.19 -6.56
N ALA A 100 12.97 -10.49 -6.24
CA ALA A 100 13.30 -11.66 -5.43
C ALA A 100 12.59 -11.59 -4.07
N PRO A 101 12.04 -12.70 -3.59
CA PRO A 101 11.36 -12.73 -2.30
C PRO A 101 12.33 -12.38 -1.17
N GLN A 102 11.87 -11.60 -0.21
CA GLN A 102 12.61 -11.18 0.98
C GLN A 102 11.80 -11.51 2.22
N ASN A 103 12.46 -11.85 3.31
CA ASN A 103 11.82 -12.12 4.58
C ASN A 103 11.85 -10.86 5.47
N TYR A 104 11.11 -9.83 5.05
CA TYR A 104 11.04 -8.60 5.83
C TYR A 104 10.06 -8.71 6.98
N HIS A 105 10.51 -8.28 8.13
CA HIS A 105 9.67 -8.07 9.30
C HIS A 105 9.24 -6.62 9.36
N LEU A 106 7.95 -6.39 9.39
CA LEU A 106 7.36 -5.07 9.29
C LEU A 106 6.48 -4.77 10.51
N VAL A 107 6.42 -3.49 10.86
CA VAL A 107 5.40 -2.95 11.75
C VAL A 107 4.71 -1.82 11.03
N VAL A 108 3.42 -1.93 10.87
CA VAL A 108 2.58 -0.88 10.30
C VAL A 108 1.96 -0.09 11.43
N GLY A 109 2.07 1.23 11.40
CA GLY A 109 1.41 2.14 12.33
C GLY A 109 0.30 2.91 11.64
N ASN A 110 -0.95 2.68 12.02
CA ASN A 110 -2.09 3.44 11.53
C ASN A 110 -2.31 4.68 12.41
N SER A 111 -2.25 5.86 11.79
CA SER A 111 -2.47 7.15 12.47
C SER A 111 -3.91 7.38 12.89
N GLN A 112 -4.85 6.55 12.47
CA GLN A 112 -6.31 6.69 12.66
C GLN A 112 -6.88 7.99 12.05
N ILE A 113 -6.09 8.69 11.23
CA ILE A 113 -6.50 9.89 10.50
C ILE A 113 -6.94 9.49 9.10
N SER A 114 -8.19 9.80 8.77
CA SER A 114 -8.73 9.59 7.41
C SER A 114 -8.10 10.55 6.42
N HIS A 115 -7.84 10.09 5.22
CA HIS A 115 -7.28 10.89 4.14
C HIS A 115 -7.95 10.59 2.80
N SER A 116 -7.76 11.50 1.84
CA SER A 116 -8.21 11.33 0.47
C SER A 116 -7.01 11.24 -0.47
N THR A 117 -6.80 10.07 -1.07
CA THR A 117 -5.75 9.85 -2.07
C THR A 117 -5.81 10.88 -3.20
N SER A 118 -7.00 11.16 -3.73
CA SER A 118 -7.17 12.12 -4.83
C SER A 118 -6.73 13.53 -4.43
N ARG A 119 -7.07 13.97 -3.21
CA ARG A 119 -6.66 15.27 -2.70
C ARG A 119 -5.14 15.39 -2.53
N MET A 120 -4.48 14.33 -2.09
CA MET A 120 -3.01 14.32 -1.96
C MET A 120 -2.32 14.37 -3.33
N VAL A 121 -2.82 13.61 -4.29
CA VAL A 121 -2.31 13.64 -5.67
C VAL A 121 -2.50 15.02 -6.30
N GLU A 122 -3.66 15.66 -6.14
CA GLU A 122 -3.94 17.03 -6.62
C GLU A 122 -2.97 18.04 -5.99
N LYS A 123 -2.78 17.96 -4.67
CA LYS A 123 -1.85 18.84 -3.94
C LYS A 123 -0.42 18.77 -4.50
N VAL A 124 0.09 17.57 -4.75
CA VAL A 124 1.44 17.39 -5.33
C VAL A 124 1.49 17.91 -6.76
N ALA A 125 0.43 17.69 -7.56
CA ALA A 125 0.36 18.21 -8.93
C ALA A 125 0.36 19.73 -8.97
N GLU A 126 -0.41 20.40 -8.09
CA GLU A 126 -0.40 21.86 -7.95
C GLU A 126 0.97 22.39 -7.50
N LEU A 127 1.60 21.73 -6.52
CA LEU A 127 2.91 22.10 -6.03
C LEU A 127 3.97 21.99 -7.15
N LYS A 128 3.92 20.91 -7.93
CA LYS A 128 4.78 20.72 -9.09
C LYS A 128 4.58 21.81 -10.15
N GLN A 129 3.32 22.20 -10.41
CA GLN A 129 3.02 23.26 -11.36
C GLN A 129 3.54 24.63 -10.89
N LYS A 130 3.43 24.94 -9.60
CA LYS A 130 3.86 26.21 -9.01
C LYS A 130 5.38 26.31 -8.88
N HIS A 131 6.05 25.20 -8.57
CA HIS A 131 7.48 25.17 -8.24
C HIS A 131 8.22 24.03 -8.95
N PRO A 132 8.18 23.96 -10.31
CA PRO A 132 8.73 22.82 -11.06
C PRO A 132 10.23 22.63 -10.85
N ALA A 133 11.01 23.72 -10.73
CA ALA A 133 12.45 23.67 -10.49
C ALA A 133 12.85 23.09 -9.14
N ILE A 134 11.95 23.08 -8.15
CA ILE A 134 12.17 22.48 -6.84
C ILE A 134 11.59 21.06 -6.79
N ILE A 135 10.38 20.87 -7.28
CA ILE A 135 9.64 19.63 -7.08
C ILE A 135 10.08 18.51 -8.04
N ASN A 136 10.49 18.85 -9.28
CA ASN A 136 11.01 17.82 -10.18
C ASN A 136 12.25 17.12 -9.61
N PRO A 137 13.31 17.80 -9.11
CA PRO A 137 14.43 17.15 -8.45
C PRO A 137 14.04 16.29 -7.23
N VAL A 138 12.99 16.67 -6.48
CA VAL A 138 12.49 15.85 -5.36
C VAL A 138 11.89 14.54 -5.88
N LEU A 139 11.10 14.59 -6.96
CA LEU A 139 10.51 13.40 -7.58
C LEU A 139 11.59 12.50 -8.21
N ASP A 140 12.59 13.10 -8.88
CA ASP A 140 13.75 12.39 -9.45
C ASP A 140 14.57 11.70 -8.33
N SER A 141 14.72 12.36 -7.18
CA SER A 141 15.39 11.79 -6.00
C SER A 141 14.62 10.58 -5.43
N ILE A 142 13.28 10.64 -5.41
CA ILE A 142 12.45 9.49 -5.02
C ILE A 142 12.65 8.32 -5.98
N GLU A 143 12.69 8.56 -7.30
CA GLU A 143 12.98 7.52 -8.29
C GLU A 143 14.38 6.92 -8.07
N ALA A 144 15.40 7.75 -7.86
CA ALA A 144 16.77 7.32 -7.59
C ALA A 144 16.85 6.42 -6.35
N ILE A 145 16.15 6.79 -5.26
CA ILE A 145 16.04 5.96 -4.04
C ILE A 145 15.44 4.59 -4.36
N VAL A 146 14.38 4.52 -5.17
CA VAL A 146 13.76 3.25 -5.54
C VAL A 146 14.72 2.38 -6.34
N LEU A 147 15.44 2.96 -7.31
CA LEU A 147 16.39 2.23 -8.15
C LEU A 147 17.61 1.74 -7.35
N ASP A 148 18.03 2.50 -6.35
CA ASP A 148 19.11 2.10 -5.46
C ASP A 148 18.67 1.02 -4.48
N ALA A 149 17.47 1.14 -3.89
CA ALA A 149 16.87 0.11 -3.04
C ALA A 149 16.80 -1.27 -3.72
N MET A 150 16.56 -1.31 -5.03
CA MET A 150 16.52 -2.58 -5.79
C MET A 150 17.85 -3.32 -5.82
N LYS A 151 18.98 -2.65 -5.60
CA LYS A 151 20.32 -3.25 -5.58
C LYS A 151 20.69 -3.79 -4.20
N HIS A 152 19.97 -3.37 -3.15
CA HIS A 152 20.28 -3.60 -1.74
C HIS A 152 19.10 -4.23 -0.98
N LEU A 153 18.30 -5.07 -1.66
CA LEU A 153 17.11 -5.71 -1.07
C LEU A 153 17.47 -6.67 0.08
N ASP A 154 18.65 -7.22 0.11
CA ASP A 154 19.17 -8.11 1.14
C ASP A 154 19.86 -7.39 2.30
N GLU A 155 19.93 -6.05 2.25
CA GLU A 155 20.57 -5.19 3.25
C GLU A 155 19.54 -4.36 4.05
N PRO A 156 18.86 -4.92 5.07
CA PRO A 156 17.76 -4.21 5.77
C PRO A 156 18.16 -2.86 6.37
N ALA A 157 19.41 -2.75 6.88
CA ALA A 157 19.90 -1.50 7.46
C ALA A 157 20.11 -0.41 6.39
N TYR A 158 20.58 -0.78 5.20
CA TYR A 158 20.73 0.15 4.08
C TYR A 158 19.33 0.55 3.55
N LEU A 159 18.47 -0.41 3.32
CA LEU A 159 17.10 -0.18 2.88
C LEU A 159 16.33 0.71 3.85
N GLY A 160 16.53 0.53 5.16
CA GLY A 160 15.95 1.39 6.18
C GLY A 160 16.38 2.85 6.05
N ARG A 161 17.66 3.11 5.81
CA ARG A 161 18.14 4.49 5.54
C ARG A 161 17.50 5.10 4.30
N LEU A 162 17.34 4.32 3.23
CA LEU A 162 16.63 4.77 2.02
C LEU A 162 15.15 5.06 2.31
N MET A 163 14.50 4.27 3.16
CA MET A 163 13.12 4.54 3.63
C MET A 163 13.05 5.87 4.36
N ASP A 164 14.01 6.17 5.22
CA ASP A 164 14.07 7.43 5.97
C ASP A 164 14.26 8.64 5.06
N MET A 165 15.17 8.54 4.09
CA MET A 165 15.37 9.59 3.07
C MET A 165 14.08 9.81 2.27
N ASN A 166 13.44 8.74 1.84
CA ASN A 166 12.18 8.81 1.10
C ASN A 166 11.07 9.48 1.93
N HIS A 167 11.00 9.20 3.24
CA HIS A 167 10.04 9.85 4.13
C HIS A 167 10.23 11.38 4.16
N CYS A 168 11.46 11.87 4.30
CA CYS A 168 11.76 13.30 4.28
C CYS A 168 11.34 13.96 2.96
N LEU A 169 11.57 13.28 1.82
CA LEU A 169 11.13 13.79 0.52
C LEU A 169 9.60 13.82 0.39
N LEU A 170 8.90 12.84 0.95
CA LEU A 170 7.43 12.84 0.99
C LEU A 170 6.89 13.98 1.88
N GLU A 171 7.55 14.30 3.00
CA GLU A 171 7.20 15.47 3.80
C GLU A 171 7.43 16.77 3.03
N THR A 172 8.52 16.88 2.28
CA THR A 172 8.80 18.03 1.38
C THR A 172 7.72 18.20 0.32
N LEU A 173 7.17 17.13 -0.22
CA LEU A 173 6.01 17.16 -1.13
C LEU A 173 4.70 17.57 -0.44
N GLY A 174 4.73 17.78 0.88
CA GLY A 174 3.57 18.20 1.66
C GLY A 174 2.51 17.10 1.86
N VAL A 175 2.87 15.82 1.65
CA VAL A 175 2.00 14.68 1.91
C VAL A 175 2.22 14.07 3.30
N GLY A 176 3.04 14.70 4.13
CA GLY A 176 3.18 14.40 5.55
C GLY A 176 1.93 14.74 6.35
N HIS A 177 1.86 14.23 7.58
CA HIS A 177 0.90 14.60 8.59
C HIS A 177 1.57 14.51 9.97
N PRO A 178 1.36 15.48 10.91
CA PRO A 178 2.04 15.48 12.22
C PRO A 178 1.93 14.15 12.98
N GLN A 179 0.78 13.49 12.91
CA GLN A 179 0.60 12.18 13.55
C GLN A 179 1.45 11.10 12.88
N LEU A 180 1.52 11.05 11.55
CA LEU A 180 2.40 10.09 10.84
C LEU A 180 3.86 10.33 11.17
N SER A 181 4.32 11.58 11.19
CA SER A 181 5.70 11.92 11.53
C SER A 181 6.06 11.50 12.96
N ARG A 182 5.12 11.66 13.91
CA ARG A 182 5.29 11.14 15.30
C ARG A 182 5.45 9.62 15.32
N LEU A 183 4.61 8.87 14.60
CA LEU A 183 4.71 7.41 14.56
C LEU A 183 6.00 6.93 13.88
N VAL A 184 6.43 7.61 12.82
CA VAL A 184 7.71 7.32 12.14
C VAL A 184 8.88 7.57 13.09
N LEU A 185 8.89 8.69 13.81
CA LEU A 185 9.92 9.01 14.78
C LEU A 185 9.94 7.99 15.93
N ALA A 186 8.78 7.61 16.46
CA ALA A 186 8.66 6.60 17.52
C ALA A 186 9.25 5.26 17.07
N ALA A 187 8.93 4.80 15.86
CA ALA A 187 9.48 3.56 15.31
C ALA A 187 11.01 3.62 15.18
N ARG A 188 11.56 4.71 14.62
CA ARG A 188 13.01 4.92 14.46
C ARG A 188 13.75 4.97 15.80
N SER A 189 13.24 5.74 16.76
CA SER A 189 13.83 5.89 18.09
C SER A 189 13.81 4.58 18.90
N THR A 190 12.93 3.65 18.52
CA THR A 190 12.84 2.32 19.14
C THR A 190 13.77 1.30 18.46
N GLY A 191 14.45 1.67 17.37
CA GLY A 191 15.46 0.87 16.68
C GLY A 191 14.99 0.20 15.40
N ALA A 192 13.91 0.68 14.76
CA ALA A 192 13.60 0.28 13.38
C ALA A 192 14.78 0.60 12.47
N PHE A 193 15.06 -0.24 11.49
CA PHE A 193 16.08 0.03 10.45
C PHE A 193 15.77 1.32 9.69
N GLY A 194 14.48 1.61 9.50
CA GLY A 194 13.93 2.82 8.93
C GLY A 194 12.41 2.77 8.90
N ALA A 195 11.79 3.93 8.70
CA ALA A 195 10.33 4.03 8.68
C ALA A 195 9.87 5.17 7.77
N LYS A 196 8.74 4.97 7.10
CA LYS A 196 8.19 5.95 6.14
C LYS A 196 6.67 5.86 6.03
N ILE A 197 6.08 6.91 5.51
CA ILE A 197 4.67 6.93 5.09
C ILE A 197 4.45 5.86 4.01
N THR A 198 3.29 5.19 4.05
CA THR A 198 2.79 4.33 2.99
C THR A 198 1.54 4.93 2.34
N GLY A 199 1.31 4.62 1.06
CA GLY A 199 0.21 5.19 0.29
C GLY A 199 0.40 6.66 -0.05
N ALA A 200 -0.70 7.39 -0.16
CA ALA A 200 -0.72 8.80 -0.60
C ALA A 200 -0.31 9.81 0.48
N GLY A 201 -0.23 9.41 1.74
CA GLY A 201 0.02 10.31 2.86
C GLY A 201 -1.19 11.15 3.27
N GLY A 202 -0.97 12.21 4.05
CA GLY A 202 -2.02 13.07 4.60
C GLY A 202 -2.81 12.45 5.76
N GLY A 203 -2.46 11.26 6.19
CA GLY A 203 -3.07 10.38 7.17
C GLY A 203 -2.82 8.91 6.80
N GLY A 204 -3.63 7.99 7.30
CA GLY A 204 -3.49 6.56 7.04
C GLY A 204 -2.31 5.94 7.79
N CYS A 205 -1.44 5.19 7.10
CA CYS A 205 -0.41 4.39 7.73
C CYS A 205 1.02 4.84 7.40
N MET A 206 1.92 4.46 8.30
CA MET A 206 3.36 4.36 8.07
C MET A 206 3.79 2.89 8.13
N VAL A 207 4.95 2.57 7.56
CA VAL A 207 5.59 1.26 7.66
C VAL A 207 6.99 1.41 8.21
N ALA A 208 7.35 0.55 9.17
CA ALA A 208 8.69 0.42 9.71
C ALA A 208 9.28 -0.94 9.34
N LEU A 209 10.54 -0.93 8.88
CA LEU A 209 11.33 -2.13 8.67
C LEU A 209 12.10 -2.43 9.95
N ALA A 210 12.00 -3.65 10.46
CA ALA A 210 12.53 -4.01 11.76
C ALA A 210 13.18 -5.40 11.77
N SER A 211 14.04 -5.66 12.75
CA SER A 211 14.42 -7.03 13.06
C SER A 211 13.29 -7.75 13.80
N LYS A 212 13.27 -9.07 13.73
CA LYS A 212 12.23 -9.91 14.35
C LYS A 212 12.04 -9.60 15.84
N ASN A 213 13.13 -9.33 16.55
CA ASN A 213 13.14 -9.25 18.01
C ASN A 213 12.58 -7.94 18.57
N ILE A 214 12.56 -6.84 17.78
CA ILE A 214 12.14 -5.52 18.27
C ILE A 214 10.76 -5.10 17.80
N ARG A 215 10.07 -5.91 16.99
CA ARG A 215 8.74 -5.57 16.45
C ARG A 215 7.72 -5.21 17.52
N ALA A 216 7.67 -6.00 18.60
CA ALA A 216 6.73 -5.74 19.70
C ALA A 216 7.03 -4.40 20.41
N ARG A 217 8.32 -4.04 20.57
CA ARG A 217 8.72 -2.76 21.14
C ARG A 217 8.33 -1.60 20.25
N ILE A 218 8.53 -1.74 18.93
CA ILE A 218 8.13 -0.72 17.95
C ILE A 218 6.60 -0.57 17.96
N ALA A 219 5.86 -1.67 18.00
CA ALA A 219 4.40 -1.64 18.10
C ALA A 219 3.94 -0.89 19.35
N GLY A 220 4.48 -1.21 20.52
CA GLY A 220 4.19 -0.49 21.77
C GLY A 220 4.54 1.00 21.69
N ALA A 221 5.67 1.36 21.08
CA ALA A 221 6.03 2.78 20.89
C ALA A 221 5.04 3.52 19.99
N ILE A 222 4.54 2.87 18.91
CA ILE A 222 3.51 3.43 18.04
C ILE A 222 2.21 3.67 18.83
N GLU A 223 1.82 2.73 19.69
CA GLU A 223 0.59 2.82 20.49
C GLU A 223 0.66 3.90 21.57
N VAL A 224 1.83 4.14 22.15
CA VAL A 224 2.07 5.27 23.08
C VAL A 224 1.77 6.63 22.45
N PHE A 225 1.94 6.75 21.14
CA PHE A 225 1.63 7.97 20.38
C PHE A 225 0.28 7.90 19.64
N ASP A 226 -0.71 7.21 20.20
CA ASP A 226 -2.08 7.11 19.70
C ASP A 226 -2.18 6.49 18.29
N GLY A 227 -1.19 5.71 17.87
CA GLY A 227 -1.24 4.90 16.66
C GLY A 227 -1.81 3.51 16.95
N ARG A 228 -2.43 2.87 15.97
CA ARG A 228 -2.77 1.45 16.03
C ARG A 228 -1.69 0.65 15.30
N ALA A 229 -0.97 -0.20 16.02
CA ALA A 229 0.11 -1.00 15.45
C ALA A 229 -0.39 -2.35 14.90
N ILE A 230 0.21 -2.78 13.80
CA ILE A 230 0.02 -4.11 13.20
C ILE A 230 1.40 -4.70 12.94
N ILE A 231 1.73 -5.80 13.63
CA ILE A 231 2.95 -6.56 13.38
C ILE A 231 2.68 -7.52 12.23
N THR A 232 3.49 -7.47 11.19
CA THR A 232 3.30 -8.28 9.99
C THR A 232 4.63 -8.67 9.33
N CYS A 233 4.53 -9.40 8.25
CA CYS A 233 5.64 -9.72 7.35
C CYS A 233 5.16 -9.60 5.89
N LEU A 234 6.10 -9.75 4.96
CA LEU A 234 5.77 -9.74 3.54
C LEU A 234 4.99 -11.02 3.18
N ASP A 235 3.80 -10.90 2.62
CA ASP A 235 3.08 -12.01 2.01
C ASP A 235 3.62 -12.26 0.59
N THR A 236 3.90 -13.50 0.26
CA THR A 236 4.48 -13.90 -1.03
C THR A 236 3.48 -14.59 -1.96
N GLU A 237 2.29 -14.92 -1.48
CA GLU A 237 1.29 -15.71 -2.22
C GLU A 237 0.21 -14.85 -2.87
N GLY A 238 -0.24 -13.79 -2.18
CA GLY A 238 -1.34 -12.93 -2.62
C GLY A 238 -2.70 -13.64 -2.60
N LEU A 239 -3.45 -13.49 -3.68
CA LEU A 239 -4.77 -14.10 -3.85
C LEU A 239 -4.69 -15.62 -3.76
N ARG A 240 -5.44 -16.22 -2.84
CA ARG A 240 -5.58 -17.66 -2.69
C ARG A 240 -6.96 -18.03 -2.19
N LYS A 241 -7.36 -19.26 -2.45
CA LYS A 241 -8.53 -19.85 -1.82
C LYS A 241 -8.11 -20.39 -0.45
N GLU A 242 -8.69 -19.83 0.60
CA GLU A 242 -8.55 -20.41 1.94
C GLU A 242 -9.42 -21.67 2.00
N ARG A 243 -8.90 -22.74 2.61
CA ARG A 243 -9.74 -23.90 2.93
C ARG A 243 -10.56 -23.54 4.16
N ASP A 244 -11.83 -23.93 4.16
CA ASP A 244 -12.66 -23.81 5.35
C ASP A 244 -11.93 -24.50 6.52
N ALA A 245 -11.72 -23.71 7.61
CA ALA A 245 -11.04 -24.19 8.81
C ALA A 245 -12.04 -24.92 9.71
#